data_289c39cbb511b8fe2c00e93a456fc9df
#
_entry.id   289c39cbb511b8fe2c00e93a456fc9df
#
_cell.length_a   1.000
_cell.length_b   1.000
_cell.length_c   1.000
_cell.angle_alpha   90.00
_cell.angle_beta   90.00
_cell.angle_gamma   90.00
#
_symmetry.space_group_name_H-M   'P 1'
#
loop_
_entity.id
_entity.type
_entity.pdbx_description
1 polymer ?
#
loop_
_entity_poly.entity_id
_entity_poly.type
_entity_poly.pdbx_seq_one_letter_code
_entity_poly.pdbx_strand_id
1 'polypeptide(L)'
;MSCPGGRAGRLMTGFTKAARQVLIDRSGGLCEICGMAPPSDAHHRRPRAAGGTRRADANLPSNGLMLCRDCHSLVESRREFALDRGWLVRQSQSPSDVPLVYQGNWALLGDDGFVFRPVSGRGRCERCGFHVEKQKHREGCQVG
;
A
#
# COMPACT_ATOMS: atom_id res chain seq x y z
N MET A 1 23.32 -14.32 -8.57
CA MET A 1 23.26 -15.09 -7.38
C MET A 1 21.84 -15.54 -7.08
N SER A 2 21.65 -16.82 -6.96
CA SER A 2 20.31 -17.31 -6.72
C SER A 2 19.92 -17.08 -5.26
N CYS A 3 18.70 -16.71 -5.07
CA CYS A 3 18.15 -16.60 -3.75
C CYS A 3 17.91 -18.01 -3.21
N PRO A 4 18.58 -18.40 -2.17
CA PRO A 4 18.41 -19.75 -1.63
C PRO A 4 17.01 -19.98 -1.06
N GLY A 5 16.25 -18.92 -0.91
CA GLY A 5 14.93 -19.03 -0.35
C GLY A 5 13.90 -19.66 -1.24
N GLY A 6 14.27 -19.96 -2.45
CA GLY A 6 13.32 -20.57 -3.38
C GLY A 6 13.01 -21.99 -3.00
N ARG A 7 12.37 -22.19 -1.90
CA ARG A 7 11.98 -23.53 -1.49
C ARG A 7 10.71 -23.90 -2.19
N ALA A 8 10.83 -24.82 -3.09
CA ALA A 8 9.67 -25.33 -3.78
C ALA A 8 8.71 -25.96 -2.77
N GLY A 9 7.46 -25.81 -3.00
CA GLY A 9 6.45 -26.44 -2.18
C GLY A 9 6.08 -25.72 -0.90
N ARG A 10 6.76 -24.62 -0.62
CA ARG A 10 6.40 -23.85 0.55
C ARG A 10 5.11 -23.09 0.31
N LEU A 11 4.25 -23.08 1.30
CA LEU A 11 3.03 -22.30 1.24
C LEU A 11 3.39 -20.83 1.00
N MET A 12 2.70 -20.26 0.04
CA MET A 12 2.90 -18.86 -0.28
C MET A 12 2.26 -18.01 0.80
N THR A 13 3.06 -17.52 1.68
CA THR A 13 2.59 -16.64 2.74
C THR A 13 2.77 -15.17 2.40
N GLY A 14 3.31 -14.89 1.24
CA GLY A 14 3.57 -13.52 0.81
C GLY A 14 3.18 -13.31 -0.65
N PHE A 15 3.57 -12.18 -1.17
CA PHE A 15 3.30 -11.85 -2.57
C PHE A 15 3.98 -12.84 -3.50
N THR A 16 3.30 -13.20 -4.58
CA THR A 16 3.90 -14.03 -5.61
C THR A 16 5.03 -13.27 -6.28
N LYS A 17 5.85 -13.99 -7.02
CA LYS A 17 6.93 -13.36 -7.77
C LYS A 17 6.36 -12.33 -8.75
N ALA A 18 5.26 -12.66 -9.42
CA ALA A 18 4.64 -11.75 -10.37
C ALA A 18 4.09 -10.50 -9.68
N ALA A 19 3.42 -10.68 -8.54
CA ALA A 19 2.89 -9.54 -7.79
C ALA A 19 4.02 -8.67 -7.28
N ARG A 20 5.08 -9.27 -6.78
CA ARG A 20 6.23 -8.52 -6.29
C ARG A 20 6.88 -7.71 -7.41
N GLN A 21 6.92 -8.27 -8.62
CA GLN A 21 7.48 -7.55 -9.75
C GLN A 21 6.64 -6.31 -10.08
N VAL A 22 5.32 -6.43 -10.00
CA VAL A 22 4.43 -5.29 -10.20
C VAL A 22 4.71 -4.20 -9.18
N LEU A 23 4.92 -4.59 -7.91
CA LEU A 23 5.23 -3.63 -6.86
C LEU A 23 6.56 -2.93 -7.13
N ILE A 24 7.57 -3.69 -7.53
CA ILE A 24 8.89 -3.14 -7.82
C ILE A 24 8.79 -2.15 -8.96
N ASP A 25 8.11 -2.52 -10.04
CA ASP A 25 7.97 -1.65 -11.20
C ASP A 25 7.22 -0.37 -10.84
N ARG A 26 6.16 -0.50 -10.04
CA ARG A 26 5.39 0.65 -9.62
C ARG A 26 6.22 1.60 -8.75
N SER A 27 7.05 1.03 -7.89
CA SER A 27 7.85 1.84 -6.95
C SER A 27 8.94 2.63 -7.63
N GLY A 28 9.35 2.21 -8.83
CA GLY A 28 10.45 2.86 -9.51
C GLY A 28 11.79 2.68 -8.85
N GLY A 29 11.92 1.65 -8.02
CA GLY A 29 13.18 1.37 -7.33
C GLY A 29 13.37 2.16 -6.05
N LEU A 30 12.33 2.85 -5.60
CA LEU A 30 12.39 3.63 -4.38
C LEU A 30 11.28 3.22 -3.42
N CYS A 31 11.52 3.43 -2.14
CA CYS A 31 10.53 3.18 -1.11
C CYS A 31 9.23 3.92 -1.42
N GLU A 32 8.12 3.24 -1.33
CA GLU A 32 6.84 3.82 -1.69
C GLU A 32 6.28 4.76 -0.62
N ILE A 33 6.91 4.82 0.54
CA ILE A 33 6.54 5.81 1.56
C ILE A 33 7.42 7.04 1.46
N CYS A 34 8.72 6.89 1.64
CA CYS A 34 9.61 8.06 1.68
C CYS A 34 10.12 8.47 0.30
N GLY A 35 10.18 7.56 -0.65
CA GLY A 35 10.68 7.88 -1.99
C GLY A 35 12.15 8.24 -2.02
N MET A 36 12.90 7.91 -0.96
CA MET A 36 14.29 8.35 -0.84
C MET A 36 15.30 7.22 -0.80
N ALA A 37 14.88 6.06 -0.36
CA ALA A 37 15.78 4.92 -0.21
C ALA A 37 15.27 3.75 -1.04
N PRO A 38 16.16 2.84 -1.46
CA PRO A 38 15.69 1.64 -2.15
C PRO A 38 14.89 0.76 -1.20
N PRO A 39 13.85 0.12 -1.71
CA PRO A 39 13.03 -0.74 -0.86
C PRO A 39 13.74 -2.06 -0.55
N SER A 40 13.46 -2.60 0.63
CA SER A 40 14.00 -3.89 1.02
C SER A 40 12.92 -4.94 1.23
N ASP A 41 11.72 -4.50 1.58
CA ASP A 41 10.66 -5.42 1.98
C ASP A 41 9.36 -5.12 1.26
N ALA A 42 8.60 -6.18 0.99
CA ALA A 42 7.23 -6.05 0.51
C ALA A 42 6.30 -6.15 1.72
N HIS A 43 5.55 -5.12 1.95
CA HIS A 43 4.69 -4.97 3.12
C HIS A 43 3.23 -5.13 2.73
N HIS A 44 2.46 -5.87 3.54
CA HIS A 44 1.02 -5.98 3.35
C HIS A 44 0.34 -4.84 4.10
N ARG A 45 -0.38 -3.99 3.37
CA ARG A 45 -1.10 -2.87 4.01
C ARG A 45 -2.19 -3.40 4.94
N ARG A 46 -2.98 -4.39 4.48
CA ARG A 46 -3.93 -5.08 5.33
C ARG A 46 -3.26 -6.35 5.81
N PRO A 47 -2.84 -6.41 7.07
CA PRO A 47 -2.07 -7.54 7.56
C PRO A 47 -2.85 -8.83 7.44
N ARG A 48 -2.15 -9.91 7.15
CA ARG A 48 -2.75 -11.22 7.13
C ARG A 48 -2.94 -11.69 8.57
N ALA A 49 -4.01 -12.45 8.78
CA ALA A 49 -4.22 -13.05 10.09
C ALA A 49 -3.11 -14.07 10.38
N ALA A 50 -2.94 -14.39 11.63
CA ALA A 50 -2.00 -15.43 12.03
C ALA A 50 -2.32 -16.73 11.26
N GLY A 51 -1.30 -17.30 10.65
CA GLY A 51 -1.50 -18.47 9.81
C GLY A 51 -1.85 -18.16 8.37
N GLY A 52 -1.90 -16.87 8.00
CA GLY A 52 -2.19 -16.46 6.65
C GLY A 52 -3.64 -16.08 6.43
N THR A 53 -4.01 -15.86 5.20
CA THR A 53 -5.37 -15.48 4.85
C THR A 53 -5.77 -16.15 3.55
N ARG A 54 -7.08 -16.39 3.42
CA ARG A 54 -7.65 -16.94 2.19
C ARG A 54 -8.31 -15.87 1.33
N ARG A 55 -8.20 -14.61 1.73
CA ARG A 55 -8.83 -13.53 0.97
C ARG A 55 -8.11 -13.37 -0.37
N ALA A 56 -8.89 -13.32 -1.42
CA ALA A 56 -8.35 -13.24 -2.77
C ALA A 56 -7.52 -11.97 -3.00
N ASP A 57 -7.89 -10.90 -2.31
CA ASP A 57 -7.23 -9.61 -2.49
C ASP A 57 -6.01 -9.40 -1.57
N ALA A 58 -5.65 -10.41 -0.78
CA ALA A 58 -4.54 -10.26 0.18
C ALA A 58 -3.22 -9.97 -0.51
N ASN A 59 -3.00 -10.54 -1.68
CA ASN A 59 -1.75 -10.39 -2.40
C ASN A 59 -1.89 -9.61 -3.70
N LEU A 60 -2.94 -8.82 -3.83
CA LEU A 60 -3.08 -7.92 -4.96
C LEU A 60 -2.15 -6.72 -4.79
N PRO A 61 -1.72 -6.09 -5.89
CA PRO A 61 -0.83 -4.94 -5.81
C PRO A 61 -1.33 -3.80 -4.94
N SER A 62 -2.64 -3.60 -4.86
CA SER A 62 -3.20 -2.54 -4.03
C SER A 62 -2.93 -2.76 -2.55
N ASN A 63 -2.70 -4.00 -2.13
CA ASN A 63 -2.42 -4.33 -0.74
C ASN A 63 -0.93 -4.37 -0.43
N GLY A 64 -0.08 -4.11 -1.40
CA GLY A 64 1.36 -4.21 -1.20
C GLY A 64 2.05 -2.87 -1.27
N LEU A 65 3.11 -2.74 -0.49
CA LEU A 65 4.00 -1.58 -0.57
C LEU A 65 5.43 -2.07 -0.48
N MET A 66 6.27 -1.56 -1.37
CA MET A 66 7.71 -1.81 -1.29
C MET A 66 8.32 -0.74 -0.41
N LEU A 67 8.83 -1.14 0.74
CA LEU A 67 9.31 -0.23 1.77
C LEU A 67 10.78 -0.45 2.07
N CYS A 68 11.46 0.64 2.38
CA CYS A 68 12.78 0.54 2.97
C CYS A 68 12.62 0.08 4.42
N ARG A 69 13.71 -0.38 5.00
CA ARG A 69 13.67 -0.92 6.36
C ARG A 69 13.15 0.08 7.38
N ASP A 70 13.56 1.33 7.27
CA ASP A 70 13.14 2.35 8.21
C ASP A 70 11.64 2.63 8.14
N CYS A 71 11.11 2.73 6.94
CA CYS A 71 9.68 2.94 6.77
C CYS A 71 8.87 1.73 7.20
N HIS A 72 9.38 0.54 6.94
CA HIS A 72 8.71 -0.68 7.39
C HIS A 72 8.65 -0.72 8.93
N SER A 73 9.76 -0.38 9.59
CA SER A 73 9.79 -0.30 11.04
C SER A 73 8.84 0.76 11.58
N LEU A 74 8.75 1.89 10.90
CA LEU A 74 7.84 2.96 11.29
C LEU A 74 6.39 2.47 11.26
N VAL A 75 6.01 1.80 10.18
CA VAL A 75 4.65 1.29 10.03
C VAL A 75 4.31 0.30 11.13
N GLU A 76 5.26 -0.58 11.47
CA GLU A 76 5.02 -1.60 12.48
C GLU A 76 5.01 -1.03 13.90
N SER A 77 5.78 0.00 14.16
CA SER A 77 5.90 0.58 15.49
C SER A 77 4.89 1.69 15.77
N ARG A 78 4.39 2.34 14.73
CA ARG A 78 3.45 3.47 14.85
C ARG A 78 2.15 3.15 14.13
N ARG A 79 1.43 2.21 14.67
CA ARG A 79 0.27 1.64 14.00
C ARG A 79 -0.83 2.66 13.70
N GLU A 80 -1.18 3.48 14.68
CA GLU A 80 -2.24 4.49 14.47
C GLU A 80 -1.83 5.51 13.42
N PHE A 81 -0.59 5.92 13.47
CA PHE A 81 -0.05 6.84 12.49
C PHE A 81 -0.11 6.22 11.09
N ALA A 82 0.26 4.95 10.99
CA ALA A 82 0.25 4.25 9.71
C ALA A 82 -1.16 4.08 9.17
N LEU A 83 -2.13 3.80 10.03
CA LEU A 83 -3.53 3.74 9.62
C LEU A 83 -4.01 5.08 9.09
N ASP A 84 -3.62 6.15 9.73
CA ASP A 84 -3.98 7.50 9.32
C ASP A 84 -3.43 7.83 7.94
N ARG A 85 -2.26 7.33 7.63
CA ARG A 85 -1.61 7.59 6.35
C ARG A 85 -1.99 6.59 5.27
N GLY A 86 -2.80 5.60 5.60
CA GLY A 86 -3.19 4.57 4.64
C GLY A 86 -2.13 3.52 4.39
N TRP A 87 -1.05 3.54 5.14
CA TRP A 87 0.01 2.53 5.03
C TRP A 87 -0.40 1.21 5.67
N LEU A 88 -1.36 1.27 6.57
CA LEU A 88 -2.06 0.11 7.08
C LEU A 88 -3.54 0.25 6.76
N VAL A 89 -4.19 -0.88 6.54
CA VAL A 89 -5.61 -0.93 6.19
C VAL A 89 -6.29 -1.88 7.16
N ARG A 90 -7.46 -1.49 7.61
CA ARG A 90 -8.23 -2.31 8.54
C ARG A 90 -8.80 -3.52 7.82
N GLN A 91 -9.04 -4.59 8.58
CA GLN A 91 -9.53 -5.85 8.00
C GLN A 91 -10.88 -5.67 7.29
N SER A 92 -11.67 -4.72 7.71
CA SER A 92 -13.00 -4.48 7.13
C SER A 92 -12.95 -3.66 5.84
N GLN A 93 -11.77 -3.19 5.45
CA GLN A 93 -11.65 -2.31 4.28
C GLN A 93 -10.90 -3.01 3.16
N SER A 94 -11.17 -2.57 1.94
CA SER A 94 -10.45 -3.06 0.77
C SER A 94 -9.28 -2.12 0.48
N PRO A 95 -8.08 -2.65 0.29
CA PRO A 95 -6.91 -1.79 0.08
C PRO A 95 -7.05 -0.84 -1.11
N SER A 96 -7.71 -1.26 -2.18
CA SER A 96 -7.88 -0.39 -3.35
C SER A 96 -8.80 0.80 -3.07
N ASP A 97 -9.58 0.75 -2.00
CA ASP A 97 -10.48 1.83 -1.63
C ASP A 97 -9.90 2.77 -0.59
N VAL A 98 -8.75 2.44 -0.02
CA VAL A 98 -8.17 3.21 1.07
C VAL A 98 -7.03 4.06 0.55
N PRO A 99 -7.18 5.39 0.63
CA PRO A 99 -6.10 6.29 0.20
C PRO A 99 -4.90 6.19 1.11
N LEU A 100 -3.75 6.50 0.55
CA LEU A 100 -2.51 6.49 1.31
C LEU A 100 -1.63 7.65 0.89
N VAL A 101 -0.69 8.02 1.77
CA VAL A 101 0.33 8.99 1.40
C VAL A 101 1.45 8.22 0.69
N TYR A 102 1.52 8.39 -0.60
CA TYR A 102 2.45 7.69 -1.47
C TYR A 102 3.56 8.64 -1.90
N GLN A 103 4.76 8.41 -1.39
CA GLN A 103 5.91 9.28 -1.70
C GLN A 103 5.56 10.76 -1.53
N GLY A 104 4.90 11.07 -0.42
CA GLY A 104 4.59 12.44 -0.06
C GLY A 104 3.24 12.97 -0.52
N ASN A 105 2.53 12.26 -1.38
CA ASN A 105 1.26 12.73 -1.92
C ASN A 105 0.16 11.68 -1.75
N TRP A 106 -1.04 12.16 -1.51
CA TRP A 106 -2.19 11.25 -1.40
C TRP A 106 -2.44 10.55 -2.74
N ALA A 107 -2.72 9.27 -2.68
CA ALA A 107 -2.96 8.47 -3.87
C ALA A 107 -3.84 7.28 -3.53
N LEU A 108 -4.31 6.59 -4.56
CA LEU A 108 -4.98 5.30 -4.44
C LEU A 108 -4.19 4.28 -5.25
N LEU A 109 -4.13 3.07 -4.74
CA LEU A 109 -3.46 1.98 -5.46
C LEU A 109 -4.51 1.07 -6.07
N GLY A 110 -4.39 0.82 -7.35
CA GLY A 110 -5.26 -0.10 -8.04
C GLY A 110 -4.79 -1.53 -7.91
N ASP A 111 -5.74 -2.44 -8.08
CA ASP A 111 -5.42 -3.87 -8.07
C ASP A 111 -4.58 -4.29 -9.26
N ASP A 112 -4.53 -3.45 -10.28
CA ASP A 112 -3.75 -3.68 -11.49
C ASP A 112 -2.33 -3.10 -11.41
N GLY A 113 -1.98 -2.51 -10.28
CA GLY A 113 -0.66 -1.95 -10.10
C GLY A 113 -0.52 -0.47 -10.44
N PHE A 114 -1.61 0.18 -10.83
CA PHE A 114 -1.56 1.62 -11.10
C PHE A 114 -1.67 2.44 -9.85
N VAL A 115 -1.05 3.62 -9.88
CA VAL A 115 -1.17 4.61 -8.83
C VAL A 115 -2.06 5.73 -9.35
N PHE A 116 -3.20 5.92 -8.68
CA PHE A 116 -4.12 6.99 -9.05
C PHE A 116 -3.86 8.19 -8.18
N ARG A 117 -3.34 9.24 -8.77
CA ARG A 117 -3.06 10.47 -8.04
C ARG A 117 -4.24 11.43 -8.19
N PRO A 118 -4.60 12.15 -7.12
CA PRO A 118 -5.65 13.14 -7.23
C PRO A 118 -5.28 14.19 -8.26
N VAL A 119 -6.25 14.56 -9.06
CA VAL A 119 -6.03 15.61 -10.05
C VAL A 119 -6.18 16.95 -9.35
N SER A 120 -5.26 17.86 -9.63
CA SER A 120 -5.37 19.22 -9.12
C SER A 120 -6.62 19.88 -9.68
N GLY A 121 -7.35 20.60 -8.82
CA GLY A 121 -8.45 21.41 -9.26
C GLY A 121 -9.79 20.93 -8.79
N ARG A 122 -10.80 21.13 -9.63
CA ARG A 122 -12.18 20.96 -9.26
C ARG A 122 -12.48 19.52 -8.84
N GLY A 123 -13.31 19.39 -7.80
CA GLY A 123 -13.75 18.09 -7.31
C GLY A 123 -12.79 17.42 -6.35
N ARG A 124 -11.68 18.06 -6.06
CA ARG A 124 -10.69 17.52 -5.15
C ARG A 124 -10.90 18.08 -3.75
N CYS A 125 -10.90 17.21 -2.78
CA CYS A 125 -10.95 17.64 -1.39
C CYS A 125 -9.60 18.22 -0.99
N GLU A 126 -9.59 19.44 -0.50
CA GLU A 126 -8.35 20.10 -0.11
C GLU A 126 -7.70 19.46 1.10
N ARG A 127 -8.48 18.78 1.93
CA ARG A 127 -7.94 18.14 3.13
C ARG A 127 -7.28 16.80 2.84
N CYS A 128 -7.95 15.94 2.09
CA CYS A 128 -7.43 14.60 1.86
C CYS A 128 -6.96 14.38 0.43
N GLY A 129 -7.21 15.34 -0.47
CA GLY A 129 -6.67 15.29 -1.82
C GLY A 129 -7.42 14.39 -2.78
N PHE A 130 -8.58 13.86 -2.40
CA PHE A 130 -9.30 12.94 -3.25
C PHE A 130 -10.51 13.58 -3.90
N HIS A 131 -10.90 13.03 -5.03
CA HIS A 131 -12.04 13.49 -5.79
C HIS A 131 -13.32 13.19 -5.02
N VAL A 132 -14.09 14.20 -4.74
CA VAL A 132 -15.32 14.04 -3.96
C VAL A 132 -16.39 13.28 -4.71
N GLU A 133 -16.34 13.28 -6.03
CA GLU A 133 -17.34 12.60 -6.84
C GLU A 133 -17.04 11.12 -7.01
N LYS A 134 -15.77 10.75 -7.09
CA LYS A 134 -15.37 9.38 -7.33
C LYS A 134 -15.02 8.63 -6.08
N GLN A 135 -14.58 9.34 -5.08
CA GLN A 135 -14.11 8.75 -3.85
C GLN A 135 -14.82 9.45 -2.70
N LYS A 136 -15.19 8.66 -1.73
CA LYS A 136 -15.68 9.27 -0.51
C LYS A 136 -14.50 9.92 0.18
N HIS A 137 -14.81 10.96 0.91
CA HIS A 137 -13.77 11.56 1.72
C HIS A 137 -13.18 10.51 2.64
N ARG A 138 -11.90 10.65 2.86
CA ARG A 138 -11.22 9.78 3.79
C ARG A 138 -11.89 9.89 5.14
N GLU A 139 -12.02 8.74 5.82
CA GLU A 139 -12.62 8.71 7.14
C GLU A 139 -11.89 9.69 8.06
N GLY A 140 -12.66 10.50 8.75
CA GLY A 140 -12.10 11.55 9.59
C GLY A 140 -11.84 12.86 8.88
N CYS A 141 -11.97 12.89 7.55
CA CYS A 141 -11.83 14.13 6.82
C CYS A 141 -13.11 14.93 6.96
N GLN A 142 -13.01 16.12 7.52
CA GLN A 142 -14.15 16.98 7.67
C GLN A 142 -14.14 18.03 6.58
N VAL A 143 -15.24 18.08 5.87
CA VAL A 143 -15.45 19.08 4.83
C VAL A 143 -16.23 20.21 5.46
N GLY A 144 -15.62 21.35 5.50
CA GLY A 144 -16.24 22.53 6.08
C GLY A 144 -17.37 23.06 5.24
#